data_6c6f94e43265cdaae344ac3544a99905
#
_entry.id   6c6f94e43265cdaae344ac3544a99905
#
_cell.length_a   1.000
_cell.length_b   1.000
_cell.length_c   1.000
_cell.angle_alpha   90.00
_cell.angle_beta   90.00
_cell.angle_gamma   90.00
#
_symmetry.space_group_name_H-M   'P 1'
#
loop_
_entity.id
_entity.type
_entity.pdbx_description
1 polymer ?
#
loop_
_entity_poly.entity_id
_entity_poly.type
_entity_poly.pdbx_seq_one_letter_code
_entity_poly.pdbx_strand_id
1 'polypeptide(L)'
;MKYFILIFLFAFVSCDTETRPSSIIEKNKMIDIMAEALVLETYYQSLPGNPASNKQALDSIVDLVFKKSGITKNNFKESYRFYSSDLEEFKKMQTEIMEKLEKKAL
;
A
#
# COMPACT_ATOMS: atom_id res chain seq x y z
N MET A 1 -13.24 4.08 44.34
CA MET A 1 -13.80 2.98 43.56
C MET A 1 -14.45 3.38 42.26
N LYS A 2 -15.19 4.46 42.22
CA LYS A 2 -15.79 4.98 40.98
C LYS A 2 -14.72 5.36 39.94
N TYR A 3 -13.58 5.84 40.39
CA TYR A 3 -12.50 6.27 39.49
C TYR A 3 -11.73 5.12 38.88
N PHE A 4 -11.75 3.96 39.52
CA PHE A 4 -11.11 2.76 38.98
C PHE A 4 -11.83 2.22 37.76
N ILE A 5 -13.15 2.32 37.75
CA ILE A 5 -13.97 1.88 36.62
C ILE A 5 -13.78 2.79 35.41
N LEU A 6 -13.63 4.09 35.66
CA LEU A 6 -13.37 5.07 34.61
C LEU A 6 -12.01 4.87 33.93
N ILE A 7 -10.99 4.59 34.71
CA ILE A 7 -9.64 4.33 34.21
C ILE A 7 -9.61 3.04 33.39
N PHE A 8 -10.38 2.04 33.82
CA PHE A 8 -10.49 0.77 33.13
C PHE A 8 -11.20 0.92 31.77
N LEU A 9 -12.19 1.78 31.69
CA LEU A 9 -12.88 2.09 30.44
C LEU A 9 -11.95 2.76 29.41
N PHE A 10 -11.07 3.63 29.89
CA PHE A 10 -10.08 4.29 29.02
C PHE A 10 -9.09 3.30 28.44
N ALA A 11 -8.72 2.29 29.17
CA ALA A 11 -7.78 1.26 28.72
C ALA A 11 -8.35 0.44 27.56
N PHE A 12 -9.66 0.25 27.51
CA PHE A 12 -10.28 -0.49 26.40
C PHE A 12 -10.33 0.29 25.09
N VAL A 13 -10.45 1.61 25.15
CA VAL A 13 -10.47 2.44 23.96
C VAL A 13 -9.10 2.46 23.27
N SER A 14 -8.02 2.34 24.02
CA SER A 14 -6.67 2.30 23.45
C SER A 14 -6.30 0.95 22.84
N CYS A 15 -7.04 -0.11 23.15
CA CYS A 15 -6.79 -1.43 22.60
C CYS A 15 -7.45 -1.65 21.23
N ASP A 16 -8.32 -0.76 20.80
CA ASP A 16 -9.04 -0.85 19.52
C ASP A 16 -8.24 -0.31 18.36
N THR A 17 -7.01 0.14 18.61
CA THR A 17 -6.15 0.65 17.58
C THR A 17 -5.41 -0.48 16.91
N GLU A 18 -5.54 -0.50 15.64
CA GLU A 18 -4.77 -1.22 14.64
C GLU A 18 -4.12 -2.54 15.05
N THR A 19 -4.65 -3.59 14.45
CA THR A 19 -4.05 -4.91 14.46
C THR A 19 -2.87 -5.03 13.49
N ARG A 20 -2.49 -3.92 12.84
CA ARG A 20 -1.44 -3.93 11.83
C ARG A 20 -0.05 -4.02 12.47
N PRO A 21 0.79 -5.01 12.07
CA PRO A 21 2.19 -5.06 12.51
C PRO A 21 2.96 -3.82 12.05
N SER A 22 4.00 -3.47 12.78
CA SER A 22 4.80 -2.28 12.48
C SER A 22 5.55 -2.34 11.15
N SER A 23 5.79 -3.55 10.62
CA SER A 23 6.45 -3.78 9.34
C SER A 23 5.51 -3.56 8.14
N ILE A 24 4.21 -3.44 8.39
CA ILE A 24 3.22 -3.26 7.33
C ILE A 24 3.06 -1.77 7.04
N ILE A 25 3.10 -1.42 5.76
CA ILE A 25 2.96 -0.05 5.30
C ILE A 25 1.57 0.47 5.62
N GLU A 26 1.46 1.71 6.08
CA GLU A 26 0.18 2.35 6.37
C GLU A 26 -0.68 2.38 5.10
N LYS A 27 -1.99 2.20 5.27
CA LYS A 27 -2.94 1.97 4.18
C LYS A 27 -2.91 3.06 3.10
N ASN A 28 -2.97 4.32 3.48
CA ASN A 28 -2.97 5.41 2.51
C ASN A 28 -1.66 5.49 1.75
N LYS A 29 -0.55 5.27 2.44
CA LYS A 29 0.77 5.21 1.83
C LYS A 29 0.87 4.03 0.87
N MET A 30 0.33 2.87 1.26
CA MET A 30 0.31 1.68 0.40
C MET A 30 -0.49 1.94 -0.87
N ILE A 31 -1.64 2.60 -0.75
CA ILE A 31 -2.47 2.97 -1.90
C ILE A 31 -1.69 3.88 -2.87
N ASP A 32 -1.00 4.88 -2.35
CA ASP A 32 -0.20 5.78 -3.17
C ASP A 32 0.92 5.05 -3.90
N ILE A 33 1.61 4.15 -3.21
CA ILE A 33 2.69 3.36 -3.80
C ILE A 33 2.14 2.43 -4.87
N MET A 34 1.04 1.75 -4.60
CA MET A 34 0.40 0.85 -5.56
C MET A 34 -0.09 1.59 -6.79
N ALA A 35 -0.67 2.78 -6.61
CA ALA A 35 -1.13 3.60 -7.72
C ALA A 35 0.04 4.00 -8.64
N GLU A 36 1.13 4.46 -8.05
CA GLU A 36 2.32 4.85 -8.81
C GLU A 36 2.94 3.65 -9.53
N ALA A 37 3.05 2.51 -8.85
CA ALA A 37 3.59 1.28 -9.43
C ALA A 37 2.72 0.80 -10.60
N LEU A 38 1.41 0.89 -10.47
CA LEU A 38 0.49 0.46 -11.53
C LEU A 38 0.63 1.32 -12.79
N VAL A 39 0.77 2.63 -12.63
CA VAL A 39 1.00 3.54 -13.76
C VAL A 39 2.29 3.17 -14.49
N LEU A 40 3.35 2.94 -13.73
CA LEU A 40 4.64 2.58 -14.31
C LEU A 40 4.58 1.23 -15.01
N GLU A 41 3.93 0.25 -14.39
CA GLU A 41 3.76 -1.08 -14.96
C GLU A 41 3.02 -1.00 -16.31
N THR A 42 1.92 -0.27 -16.35
CA THR A 42 1.13 -0.09 -17.57
C THR A 42 1.96 0.60 -18.66
N TYR A 43 2.71 1.62 -18.30
CA TYR A 43 3.57 2.35 -19.24
C TYR A 43 4.62 1.43 -19.85
N TYR A 44 5.38 0.72 -19.01
CA TYR A 44 6.46 -0.13 -19.50
C TYR A 44 5.99 -1.34 -20.28
N GLN A 45 4.81 -1.87 -19.94
CA GLN A 45 4.20 -2.97 -20.69
C GLN A 45 3.75 -2.55 -22.08
N SER A 46 3.42 -1.29 -22.27
CA SER A 46 2.96 -0.76 -23.55
C SER A 46 4.11 -0.30 -24.47
N LEU A 47 5.34 -0.28 -23.97
CA LEU A 47 6.48 0.12 -24.78
C LEU A 47 6.81 -0.92 -25.83
N PRO A 48 7.18 -0.47 -27.06
CA PRO A 48 7.68 -1.38 -28.09
C PRO A 48 9.07 -1.86 -27.73
N GLY A 49 9.50 -2.94 -28.35
CA GLY A 49 10.85 -3.48 -28.19
C GLY A 49 10.86 -4.78 -27.42
N ASN A 50 12.00 -5.08 -26.79
CA ASN A 50 12.22 -6.36 -26.09
C ASN A 50 11.49 -6.37 -24.75
N PRO A 51 10.52 -7.29 -24.53
CA PRO A 51 9.79 -7.37 -23.26
C PRO A 51 10.70 -7.60 -22.04
N ALA A 52 11.77 -8.35 -22.19
CA ALA A 52 12.70 -8.61 -21.08
C ALA A 52 13.43 -7.33 -20.65
N SER A 53 13.86 -6.51 -21.61
CA SER A 53 14.49 -5.22 -21.33
C SER A 53 13.53 -4.26 -20.68
N ASN A 54 12.27 -4.23 -21.15
CA ASN A 54 11.23 -3.39 -20.59
C ASN A 54 10.92 -3.79 -19.15
N LYS A 55 10.91 -5.08 -18.86
CA LYS A 55 10.69 -5.58 -17.50
C LYS A 55 11.84 -5.17 -16.57
N GLN A 56 13.08 -5.26 -17.03
CA GLN A 56 14.22 -4.83 -16.23
C GLN A 56 14.16 -3.34 -15.90
N ALA A 57 13.79 -2.53 -16.88
CA ALA A 57 13.62 -1.10 -16.68
C ALA A 57 12.51 -0.82 -15.67
N LEU A 58 11.40 -1.54 -15.77
CA LEU A 58 10.29 -1.43 -14.82
C LEU A 58 10.72 -1.78 -13.40
N ASP A 59 11.42 -2.88 -13.22
CA ASP A 59 11.90 -3.31 -11.91
C ASP A 59 12.80 -2.24 -11.27
N SER A 60 13.69 -1.64 -12.07
CA SER A 60 14.58 -0.58 -11.59
C SER A 60 13.82 0.67 -11.16
N ILE A 61 12.83 1.07 -11.94
CA ILE A 61 12.01 2.24 -11.62
C ILE A 61 11.13 2.01 -10.39
N VAL A 62 10.57 0.82 -10.25
CA VAL A 62 9.77 0.47 -9.07
C VAL A 62 10.65 0.47 -7.81
N ASP A 63 11.88 0.00 -7.91
CA ASP A 63 12.83 0.08 -6.79
C ASP A 63 13.09 1.53 -6.38
N LEU A 64 13.16 2.46 -7.33
CA LEU A 64 13.30 3.89 -7.03
C LEU A 64 12.07 4.44 -6.32
N VAL A 65 10.88 4.00 -6.71
CA VAL A 65 9.63 4.38 -6.03
C VAL A 65 9.68 3.93 -4.57
N PHE A 66 10.11 2.70 -4.33
CA PHE A 66 10.23 2.18 -2.96
C PHE A 66 11.23 3.00 -2.14
N LYS A 67 12.39 3.29 -2.68
CA LYS A 67 13.41 4.12 -2.01
C LYS A 67 12.89 5.52 -1.70
N LYS A 68 12.23 6.14 -2.65
CA LYS A 68 11.62 7.46 -2.48
C LYS A 68 10.55 7.46 -1.38
N SER A 69 9.82 6.37 -1.27
CA SER A 69 8.77 6.20 -0.27
C SER A 69 9.31 5.76 1.08
N GLY A 70 10.59 5.46 1.19
CA GLY A 70 11.22 5.04 2.43
C GLY A 70 10.86 3.61 2.84
N ILE A 71 10.59 2.76 1.87
CA ILE A 71 10.24 1.36 2.14
C ILE A 71 11.20 0.42 1.42
N THR A 72 11.22 -0.83 1.86
CA THR A 72 11.96 -1.90 1.18
C THR A 72 11.01 -2.73 0.33
N LYS A 73 11.57 -3.46 -0.62
CA LYS A 73 10.82 -4.42 -1.41
C LYS A 73 10.11 -5.45 -0.53
N ASN A 74 10.79 -5.87 0.54
CA ASN A 74 10.24 -6.84 1.49
C ASN A 74 9.03 -6.26 2.26
N ASN A 75 9.14 -5.00 2.71
CA ASN A 75 8.01 -4.30 3.34
C ASN A 75 6.80 -4.27 2.40
N PHE A 76 7.03 -4.00 1.13
CA PHE A 76 5.96 -3.97 0.14
C PHE A 76 5.30 -5.34 -0.02
N LYS A 77 6.09 -6.39 -0.14
CA LYS A 77 5.58 -7.76 -0.29
C LYS A 77 4.75 -8.19 0.93
N GLU A 78 5.24 -7.92 2.12
CA GLU A 78 4.53 -8.24 3.35
C GLU A 78 3.23 -7.45 3.46
N SER A 79 3.27 -6.18 3.12
CA SER A 79 2.09 -5.31 3.14
C SER A 79 1.05 -5.75 2.12
N TYR A 80 1.49 -6.10 0.92
CA TYR A 80 0.60 -6.60 -0.12
C TYR A 80 -0.11 -7.86 0.36
N ARG A 81 0.63 -8.78 0.95
CA ARG A 81 0.08 -10.03 1.48
C ARG A 81 -0.92 -9.76 2.61
N PHE A 82 -0.59 -8.83 3.48
CA PHE A 82 -1.45 -8.44 4.59
C PHE A 82 -2.78 -7.87 4.09
N TYR A 83 -2.72 -6.89 3.20
CA TYR A 83 -3.94 -6.24 2.71
C TYR A 83 -4.76 -7.14 1.79
N SER A 84 -4.12 -7.99 0.99
CA SER A 84 -4.83 -8.89 0.08
C SER A 84 -5.45 -10.09 0.80
N SER A 85 -5.10 -10.34 2.06
CA SER A 85 -5.70 -11.42 2.83
C SER A 85 -7.16 -11.17 3.17
N ASP A 86 -7.58 -9.91 3.20
CA ASP A 86 -8.99 -9.53 3.36
C ASP A 86 -9.51 -9.02 2.01
N LEU A 87 -10.27 -9.84 1.33
CA LEU A 87 -10.74 -9.54 -0.02
C LEU A 87 -11.61 -8.28 -0.10
N GLU A 88 -12.46 -8.06 0.88
CA GLU A 88 -13.34 -6.89 0.89
C GLU A 88 -12.56 -5.60 1.06
N GLU A 89 -11.61 -5.58 2.00
CA GLU A 89 -10.74 -4.43 2.22
C GLU A 89 -9.84 -4.20 1.02
N PHE A 90 -9.34 -5.26 0.41
CA PHE A 90 -8.49 -5.15 -0.77
C PHE A 90 -9.24 -4.57 -1.96
N LYS A 91 -10.50 -4.97 -2.16
CA LYS A 91 -11.35 -4.39 -3.20
C LYS A 91 -11.57 -2.89 -3.00
N LYS A 92 -11.79 -2.47 -1.77
CA LYS A 92 -11.91 -1.05 -1.44
C LYS A 92 -10.63 -0.30 -1.76
N MET A 93 -9.47 -0.88 -1.42
CA MET A 93 -8.18 -0.29 -1.75
C MET A 93 -8.00 -0.14 -3.26
N GLN A 94 -8.36 -1.16 -4.01
CA GLN A 94 -8.27 -1.12 -5.48
C GLN A 94 -9.18 -0.04 -6.07
N THR A 95 -10.38 0.13 -5.52
CA THR A 95 -11.29 1.19 -5.92
C THR A 95 -10.67 2.56 -5.67
N GLU A 96 -10.07 2.77 -4.51
CA GLU A 96 -9.38 4.01 -4.19
C GLU A 96 -8.19 4.28 -5.11
N ILE A 97 -7.44 3.23 -5.47
CA ILE A 97 -6.35 3.33 -6.42
C ILE A 97 -6.87 3.81 -7.78
N MET A 98 -7.94 3.20 -8.27
CA MET A 98 -8.54 3.57 -9.55
C MET A 98 -9.06 5.00 -9.55
N GLU A 99 -9.68 5.43 -8.45
CA GLU A 99 -10.14 6.81 -8.30
C GLU A 99 -8.99 7.81 -8.36
N LYS A 100 -7.87 7.49 -7.70
CA LYS A 100 -6.67 8.34 -7.76
C LYS A 100 -6.11 8.45 -9.16
N LEU A 101 -6.09 7.34 -9.89
CA LEU A 101 -5.59 7.32 -11.27
C LEU A 101 -6.50 8.12 -12.20
N GLU A 102 -7.81 8.03 -12.03
CA GLU A 102 -8.77 8.83 -12.80
C GLU A 102 -8.57 10.31 -12.58
N LYS A 103 -8.36 10.74 -11.34
CA LYS A 103 -8.10 12.14 -11.01
C LYS A 103 -6.82 12.66 -11.65
N LYS A 104 -5.80 11.81 -11.74
CA LYS A 104 -4.52 12.20 -12.37
C LYS A 104 -4.62 12.25 -13.90
N ALA A 105 -5.54 11.48 -14.48
CA ALA A 105 -5.74 11.46 -15.92
C ALA A 105 -6.53 12.67 -16.44
N LEU A 106 -7.23 13.35 -15.55
CA LEU A 106 -7.98 14.57 -15.86
C LEU A 106 -7.10 15.81 -15.62
#